data_3bb1f0e7353969e75e6aad061a2cd100
#
_entry.id   3bb1f0e7353969e75e6aad061a2cd100
#
_cell.length_a   1.000
_cell.length_b   1.000
_cell.length_c   1.000
_cell.angle_alpha   90.00
_cell.angle_beta   90.00
_cell.angle_gamma   90.00
#
_symmetry.space_group_name_H-M   'P 1'
#
loop_
_entity.id
_entity.type
_entity.pdbx_description
1 polymer ?
#
loop_
_entity_poly.entity_id
_entity_poly.type
_entity_poly.pdbx_seq_one_letter_code
_entity_poly.pdbx_strand_id
1 'polypeptide(L)'
;MERIYNKLVRDNIPSIIKGNGATPITRILNEEEYKKELEKKLYEEYNEVLEASGEDRVEELADMIEVIKYLAKLEGKKLEDVIKTADEKSTKRGAFNDKIFLEKVLDEDK
;
A
#
# COMPACT_ATOMS: atom_id res chain seq x y z
N MET A 1 -14.18 -25.58 -12.34
CA MET A 1 -12.77 -25.40 -11.92
C MET A 1 -12.69 -24.40 -10.79
N GLU A 2 -11.93 -24.70 -9.75
CA GLU A 2 -11.69 -23.79 -8.65
C GLU A 2 -10.39 -23.01 -8.86
N ARG A 3 -10.42 -21.72 -8.51
CA ARG A 3 -9.24 -20.88 -8.46
C ARG A 3 -9.18 -20.28 -7.06
N ILE A 4 -8.14 -20.58 -6.32
CA ILE A 4 -8.03 -20.16 -4.92
C ILE A 4 -7.17 -18.89 -4.84
N TYR A 5 -7.72 -17.85 -4.23
CA TYR A 5 -7.05 -16.57 -4.07
C TYR A 5 -6.64 -16.29 -2.63
N ASN A 6 -7.53 -16.54 -1.68
CA ASN A 6 -7.30 -16.32 -0.24
C ASN A 6 -6.64 -14.96 0.05
N LYS A 7 -7.26 -13.89 -0.45
CA LYS A 7 -6.71 -12.55 -0.25
C LYS A 7 -7.81 -11.50 -0.15
N LEU A 8 -7.47 -10.41 0.50
CA LEU A 8 -8.35 -9.25 0.59
C LEU A 8 -8.51 -8.64 -0.79
N VAL A 9 -9.74 -8.28 -1.15
CA VAL A 9 -10.06 -7.66 -2.44
C VAL A 9 -10.84 -6.37 -2.21
N ARG A 10 -10.87 -5.51 -3.22
CA ARG A 10 -11.69 -4.29 -3.19
C ARG A 10 -13.17 -4.66 -3.18
N ASP A 11 -13.98 -3.77 -2.62
CA ASP A 11 -15.39 -4.01 -2.34
C ASP A 11 -16.22 -4.47 -3.53
N ASN A 12 -15.91 -3.98 -4.72
CA ASN A 12 -16.70 -4.27 -5.92
C ASN A 12 -16.23 -5.53 -6.67
N ILE A 13 -15.15 -6.14 -6.24
CA ILE A 13 -14.60 -7.32 -6.95
C ILE A 13 -15.60 -8.49 -6.97
N PRO A 14 -16.29 -8.83 -5.87
CA PRO A 14 -17.29 -9.92 -5.96
C PRO A 14 -18.37 -9.66 -7.00
N SER A 15 -18.86 -8.42 -7.11
CA SER A 15 -19.86 -8.06 -8.12
C SER A 15 -19.32 -8.19 -9.54
N ILE A 16 -18.07 -7.79 -9.74
CA ILE A 16 -17.40 -7.91 -11.04
C ILE A 16 -17.26 -9.37 -11.44
N ILE A 17 -16.88 -10.23 -10.50
CA ILE A 17 -16.75 -11.68 -10.75
C ILE A 17 -18.09 -12.27 -11.16
N LYS A 18 -19.17 -11.93 -10.46
CA LYS A 18 -20.53 -12.37 -10.80
C LYS A 18 -20.93 -11.91 -12.20
N GLY A 19 -20.62 -10.66 -12.53
CA GLY A 19 -20.92 -10.10 -13.85
C GLY A 19 -20.20 -10.83 -14.98
N ASN A 20 -19.09 -11.48 -14.68
CA ASN A 20 -18.32 -12.26 -15.65
C ASN A 20 -18.74 -13.75 -15.68
N GLY A 21 -19.80 -14.10 -14.98
CA GLY A 21 -20.36 -15.46 -15.01
C GLY A 21 -19.73 -16.43 -14.02
N ALA A 22 -18.87 -15.98 -13.14
CA ALA A 22 -18.27 -16.83 -12.12
C ALA A 22 -18.96 -16.59 -10.77
N THR A 23 -18.72 -17.48 -9.81
CA THR A 23 -19.31 -17.40 -8.47
C THR A 23 -18.21 -17.11 -7.46
N PRO A 24 -18.22 -15.92 -6.84
CA PRO A 24 -17.24 -15.62 -5.78
C PRO A 24 -17.71 -16.27 -4.46
N ILE A 25 -16.77 -16.84 -3.73
CA ILE A 25 -17.00 -17.31 -2.37
C ILE A 25 -16.22 -16.38 -1.47
N THR A 26 -16.94 -15.63 -0.63
CA THR A 26 -16.33 -14.58 0.20
C THR A 26 -16.77 -14.70 1.67
N ARG A 27 -16.00 -14.07 2.53
CA ARG A 27 -16.39 -13.86 3.93
C ARG A 27 -15.88 -12.51 4.39
N ILE A 28 -16.46 -11.99 5.46
CA ILE A 28 -16.01 -10.74 6.05
C ILE A 28 -15.02 -11.07 7.15
N LEU A 29 -13.85 -10.43 7.11
CA LEU A 29 -12.79 -10.66 8.08
C LEU A 29 -13.12 -9.96 9.41
N ASN A 30 -12.61 -10.51 10.53
CA ASN A 30 -12.61 -9.77 11.78
C ASN A 30 -11.47 -8.72 11.72
N GLU A 31 -11.40 -7.85 12.71
CA GLU A 31 -10.45 -6.73 12.69
C GLU A 31 -8.99 -7.16 12.69
N GLU A 32 -8.64 -8.20 13.43
CA GLU A 32 -7.29 -8.71 13.50
C GLU A 32 -6.85 -9.30 12.16
N GLU A 33 -7.70 -10.13 11.56
CA GLU A 33 -7.45 -10.69 10.24
C GLU A 33 -7.35 -9.60 9.18
N TYR A 34 -8.24 -8.61 9.26
CA TYR A 34 -8.27 -7.49 8.32
C TYR A 34 -6.94 -6.73 8.32
N LYS A 35 -6.43 -6.40 9.50
CA LYS A 35 -5.14 -5.72 9.63
C LYS A 35 -4.02 -6.51 8.96
N LYS A 36 -3.96 -7.81 9.24
CA LYS A 36 -2.93 -8.70 8.67
C LYS A 36 -3.04 -8.77 7.14
N GLU A 37 -4.26 -8.85 6.62
CA GLU A 37 -4.46 -8.93 5.19
C GLU A 37 -4.16 -7.62 4.48
N LEU A 38 -4.41 -6.48 5.12
CA LEU A 38 -3.99 -5.17 4.59
C LEU A 38 -2.46 -5.07 4.52
N GLU A 39 -1.77 -5.57 5.55
CA GLU A 39 -0.31 -5.57 5.57
C GLU A 39 0.27 -6.46 4.47
N LYS A 40 -0.35 -7.61 4.23
CA LYS A 40 0.01 -8.47 3.10
C LYS A 40 -0.22 -7.78 1.76
N LYS A 41 -1.34 -7.06 1.64
CA LYS A 41 -1.66 -6.28 0.44
C LYS A 41 -0.59 -5.24 0.16
N LEU A 42 -0.12 -4.55 1.19
CA LEU A 42 0.94 -3.55 1.03
C LEU A 42 2.20 -4.18 0.44
N TYR A 43 2.58 -5.35 0.93
CA TYR A 43 3.73 -6.09 0.42
C TYR A 43 3.52 -6.54 -1.02
N GLU A 44 2.33 -7.03 -1.34
CA GLU A 44 1.94 -7.41 -2.71
C GLU A 44 2.12 -6.24 -3.67
N GLU A 45 1.54 -5.08 -3.32
CA GLU A 45 1.59 -3.89 -4.17
C GLU A 45 3.01 -3.36 -4.30
N TYR A 46 3.80 -3.45 -3.23
CA TYR A 46 5.22 -3.11 -3.27
C TYR A 46 5.95 -3.92 -4.34
N ASN A 47 5.74 -5.23 -4.37
CA ASN A 47 6.38 -6.08 -5.36
C ASN A 47 5.93 -5.75 -6.78
N GLU A 48 4.64 -5.46 -6.97
CA GLU A 48 4.11 -5.10 -8.28
C GLU A 48 4.65 -3.76 -8.77
N VAL A 49 4.85 -2.80 -7.87
CA VAL A 49 5.50 -1.53 -8.21
C VAL A 49 6.91 -1.77 -8.75
N LEU A 50 7.68 -2.68 -8.11
CA LEU A 50 9.04 -2.97 -8.54
C LEU A 50 9.10 -3.64 -9.91
N GLU A 51 8.10 -4.45 -10.25
CA GLU A 51 8.06 -5.18 -11.52
C GLU A 51 7.50 -4.35 -12.67
N ALA A 52 6.80 -3.26 -12.38
CA ALA A 52 6.15 -2.43 -13.38
C ALA A 52 6.99 -1.22 -13.77
N SER A 53 6.70 -0.63 -14.91
CA SER A 53 7.34 0.61 -15.38
C SER A 53 6.32 1.47 -16.10
N GLY A 54 6.64 2.77 -16.27
CA GLY A 54 5.78 3.71 -16.99
C GLY A 54 4.40 3.82 -16.37
N GLU A 55 3.38 3.83 -17.22
CA GLU A 55 1.98 3.96 -16.78
C GLU A 55 1.55 2.80 -15.88
N ASP A 56 2.04 1.59 -16.13
CA ASP A 56 1.73 0.44 -15.29
C ASP A 56 2.23 0.65 -13.86
N ARG A 57 3.41 1.24 -13.71
CA ARG A 57 3.93 1.54 -12.37
C ARG A 57 3.07 2.60 -11.67
N VAL A 58 2.58 3.59 -12.41
CA VAL A 58 1.68 4.61 -11.83
C VAL A 58 0.41 3.95 -11.28
N GLU A 59 -0.16 2.99 -12.02
CA GLU A 59 -1.34 2.27 -11.55
C GLU A 59 -1.04 1.45 -10.29
N GLU A 60 0.12 0.79 -10.25
CA GLU A 60 0.51 0.02 -9.06
C GLU A 60 0.77 0.93 -7.86
N LEU A 61 1.33 2.13 -8.08
CA LEU A 61 1.49 3.12 -7.03
C LEU A 61 0.13 3.58 -6.50
N ALA A 62 -0.87 3.73 -7.39
CA ALA A 62 -2.23 4.08 -6.97
C ALA A 62 -2.85 2.98 -6.11
N ASP A 63 -2.64 1.71 -6.47
CA ASP A 63 -3.11 0.58 -5.67
C ASP A 63 -2.44 0.58 -4.29
N MET A 64 -1.15 0.88 -4.24
CA MET A 64 -0.40 0.98 -2.99
C MET A 64 -0.95 2.11 -2.11
N ILE A 65 -1.28 3.26 -2.71
CA ILE A 65 -1.88 4.39 -1.98
C ILE A 65 -3.23 4.00 -1.38
N GLU A 66 -4.04 3.22 -2.11
CA GLU A 66 -5.32 2.77 -1.57
C GLU A 66 -5.11 1.90 -0.31
N VAL A 67 -4.14 1.02 -0.32
CA VAL A 67 -3.81 0.20 0.86
C VAL A 67 -3.32 1.08 2.01
N ILE A 68 -2.45 2.05 1.73
CA ILE A 68 -1.94 2.99 2.72
C ILE A 68 -3.09 3.76 3.38
N LYS A 69 -4.06 4.18 2.57
CA LYS A 69 -5.26 4.88 3.06
C LYS A 69 -5.98 4.07 4.12
N TYR A 70 -6.18 2.77 3.89
CA TYR A 70 -6.90 1.92 4.83
C TYR A 70 -6.06 1.53 6.04
N LEU A 71 -4.74 1.40 5.88
CA LEU A 71 -3.84 1.24 7.03
C LEU A 71 -3.88 2.48 7.93
N ALA A 72 -3.90 3.68 7.32
CA ALA A 72 -4.02 4.93 8.08
C ALA A 72 -5.33 4.99 8.87
N LYS A 73 -6.43 4.51 8.27
CA LYS A 73 -7.74 4.46 8.95
C LYS A 73 -7.69 3.60 10.21
N LEU A 74 -6.93 2.51 10.20
CA LEU A 74 -6.76 1.68 11.40
C LEU A 74 -6.11 2.45 12.55
N GLU A 75 -5.33 3.48 12.24
CA GLU A 75 -4.70 4.36 13.23
C GLU A 75 -5.53 5.60 13.52
N GLY A 76 -6.76 5.65 13.03
CA GLY A 76 -7.65 6.80 13.21
C GLY A 76 -7.29 8.02 12.37
N LYS A 77 -6.59 7.82 11.27
CA LYS A 77 -6.11 8.90 10.40
C LYS A 77 -6.66 8.75 8.99
N LYS A 78 -6.63 9.87 8.25
CA LYS A 78 -6.99 9.90 6.83
C LYS A 78 -5.73 9.93 5.99
N LEU A 79 -5.85 9.62 4.71
CA LEU A 79 -4.72 9.70 3.79
C LEU A 79 -4.11 11.12 3.77
N GLU A 80 -4.96 12.15 3.84
CA GLU A 80 -4.51 13.56 3.87
C GLU A 80 -3.58 13.82 5.06
N ASP A 81 -3.83 13.18 6.20
CA ASP A 81 -2.99 13.32 7.38
C ASP A 81 -1.61 12.70 7.17
N VAL A 82 -1.57 11.56 6.48
CA VAL A 82 -0.31 10.89 6.13
C VAL A 82 0.50 11.75 5.18
N ILE A 83 -0.16 12.33 4.17
CA ILE A 83 0.48 13.22 3.20
C ILE A 83 1.03 14.46 3.89
N LYS A 84 0.26 15.04 4.80
CA LYS A 84 0.70 16.20 5.58
C LYS A 84 1.96 15.89 6.39
N THR A 85 1.98 14.74 7.04
CA THR A 85 3.17 14.30 7.80
C THR A 85 4.38 14.12 6.86
N ALA A 86 4.16 13.54 5.68
CA ALA A 86 5.23 13.38 4.69
C ALA A 86 5.78 14.75 4.25
N ASP A 87 4.90 15.73 4.01
CA ASP A 87 5.28 17.06 3.61
C ASP A 87 6.06 17.80 4.72
N GLU A 88 5.63 17.62 5.97
CA GLU A 88 6.34 18.20 7.11
C GLU A 88 7.76 17.64 7.25
N LYS A 89 7.91 16.33 7.03
CA LYS A 89 9.23 15.70 7.03
C LYS A 89 10.10 16.22 5.88
N SER A 90 9.52 16.41 4.70
CA SER A 90 10.24 16.99 3.57
C SER A 90 10.73 18.40 3.86
N THR A 91 9.93 19.19 4.58
CA THR A 91 10.32 20.54 4.97
C THR A 91 11.52 20.52 5.94
N LYS A 92 11.51 19.59 6.89
CA LYS A 92 12.57 19.52 7.92
C LYS A 92 13.82 18.80 7.46
N ARG A 93 13.66 17.70 6.72
CA ARG A 93 14.76 16.79 6.37
C ARG A 93 15.16 16.87 4.91
N GLY A 94 14.36 17.56 4.09
CA GLY A 94 14.51 17.57 2.65
C GLY A 94 13.81 16.40 1.99
N ALA A 95 13.75 16.44 0.69
CA ALA A 95 13.19 15.36 -0.12
C ALA A 95 14.35 14.51 -0.68
N PHE A 96 14.12 13.83 -1.78
CA PHE A 96 15.12 12.95 -2.38
C PHE A 96 15.67 13.47 -3.71
N ASN A 97 15.53 14.77 -3.95
CA ASN A 97 15.94 15.37 -5.23
C ASN A 97 17.44 15.31 -5.48
N ASP A 98 18.24 15.42 -4.41
CA ASP A 98 19.69 15.51 -4.53
C ASP A 98 20.39 14.16 -4.62
N LYS A 99 19.65 13.07 -4.53
CA LYS A 99 20.17 11.70 -4.69
C LYS A 99 21.30 11.35 -3.73
N ILE A 100 21.23 11.88 -2.49
CA ILE A 100 22.28 11.70 -1.49
C ILE A 100 22.24 10.29 -0.89
N PHE A 101 23.33 9.58 -1.01
CA PHE A 101 23.50 8.27 -0.37
C PHE A 101 24.47 8.42 0.79
N LEU A 102 23.99 8.28 2.01
CA LEU A 102 24.82 8.42 3.21
C LEU A 102 25.62 7.12 3.40
N GLU A 103 26.93 7.20 3.22
CA GLU A 103 27.79 6.04 3.38
C GLU A 103 28.15 5.77 4.83
N LYS A 104 28.53 6.81 5.57
CA LYS A 104 28.87 6.67 7.00
C LYS A 104 28.93 8.02 7.68
N VAL A 105 28.95 7.97 8.99
CA VAL A 105 29.14 9.16 9.84
C VAL A 105 30.38 8.94 10.67
N LEU A 106 31.20 9.96 10.78
CA LEU A 106 32.36 9.98 11.67
C LEU A 106 32.07 10.96 12.77
N ASP A 107 32.09 10.51 14.01
CA ASP A 107 31.87 11.38 15.15
C ASP A 107 33.21 12.01 15.58
N GLU A 108 33.14 13.27 16.00
CA GLU A 108 34.33 13.95 16.48
C GLU A 108 34.71 13.46 17.87
N ASP A 109 35.99 13.27 18.11
CA ASP A 109 36.52 12.96 19.44
C ASP A 109 36.46 14.20 20.29
N LYS A 110 36.03 14.05 21.53
CA LYS A 110 35.96 15.14 22.49
C LYS A 110 37.02 15.01 23.56
#